data_589e45edd7b230f40328f97b8846727e
#
_entry.id   589e45edd7b230f40328f97b8846727e
#
_cell.length_a   1.000
_cell.length_b   1.000
_cell.length_c   1.000
_cell.angle_alpha   90.00
_cell.angle_beta   90.00
_cell.angle_gamma   90.00
#
_symmetry.space_group_name_H-M   'P 1'
#
loop_
_entity.id
_entity.type
_entity.pdbx_description
1 polymer ?
#
loop_
_entity_poly.entity_id
_entity_poly.type
_entity_poly.pdbx_seq_one_letter_code
_entity_poly.pdbx_strand_id
1 'polypeptide(L)'
;MAHAILVGEARKRSLSIDIYSAGIRDFSDQPPLIETSSTCLHYNTPPPKVRPTWVGELPLRSIDRFLVMEQVHADALESEFGIPADRISLLGEFDPKHRGIEIDDPFFSYSEQTYRKSYELIRDCIIGYLDTADELR
;
A
#
# COMPACT_ATOMS: atom_id res chain seq x y z
N MET A 1 0.45 -3.06 -6.12
CA MET A 1 0.85 -1.70 -6.61
C MET A 1 1.64 -0.91 -5.56
N ALA A 2 1.04 -0.59 -4.45
CA ALA A 2 1.69 0.19 -3.38
C ALA A 2 3.02 -0.39 -2.92
N HIS A 3 3.10 -1.71 -2.74
CA HIS A 3 4.34 -2.39 -2.36
C HIS A 3 5.49 -2.05 -3.33
N ALA A 4 5.22 -2.20 -4.62
CA ALA A 4 6.23 -1.94 -5.67
C ALA A 4 6.67 -0.47 -5.67
N ILE A 5 5.72 0.45 -5.49
CA ILE A 5 6.01 1.89 -5.44
C ILE A 5 6.87 2.21 -4.22
N LEU A 6 6.50 1.68 -3.06
CA LEU A 6 7.24 1.93 -1.82
C LEU A 6 8.66 1.37 -1.89
N VAL A 7 8.84 0.16 -2.42
CA VAL A 7 10.18 -0.41 -2.62
C VAL A 7 11.03 0.51 -3.50
N GLY A 8 10.47 0.98 -4.62
CA GLY A 8 11.18 1.87 -5.53
C GLY A 8 11.56 3.20 -4.91
N GLU A 9 10.63 3.84 -4.21
CA GLU A 9 10.88 5.12 -3.56
C GLU A 9 11.87 5.00 -2.38
N ALA A 10 11.78 3.91 -1.62
CA ALA A 10 12.73 3.64 -0.54
C ALA A 10 14.16 3.48 -1.08
N ARG A 11 14.33 2.80 -2.21
CA ARG A 11 15.63 2.65 -2.87
C ARG A 11 16.20 3.99 -3.32
N LYS A 12 15.38 4.84 -3.90
CA LYS A 12 15.81 6.19 -4.33
C LYS A 12 16.33 7.02 -3.16
N ARG A 13 15.80 6.79 -1.98
CA ARG A 13 16.16 7.51 -0.74
C ARG A 13 17.20 6.77 0.10
N SER A 14 17.68 5.64 -0.36
CA SER A 14 18.63 4.78 0.37
C SER A 14 18.12 4.39 1.77
N LEU A 15 16.82 4.17 1.90
CA LEU A 15 16.19 3.74 3.14
C LEU A 15 16.28 2.23 3.30
N SER A 16 16.66 1.79 4.50
CA SER A 16 16.71 0.37 4.86
C SER A 16 15.49 0.06 5.72
N ILE A 17 14.39 -0.33 5.06
CA ILE A 17 13.12 -0.67 5.72
C ILE A 17 12.61 -1.99 5.18
N ASP A 18 11.97 -2.76 6.04
CA ASP A 18 11.29 -3.99 5.66
C ASP A 18 9.87 -3.63 5.21
N ILE A 19 9.51 -4.05 4.01
CA ILE A 19 8.23 -3.70 3.39
C ILE A 19 7.41 -4.96 3.18
N TYR A 20 6.18 -4.93 3.68
CA TYR A 20 5.20 -6.00 3.51
C TYR A 20 3.96 -5.47 2.81
N SER A 21 3.28 -6.33 2.09
CA SER A 21 1.95 -6.03 1.56
C SER A 21 1.04 -7.21 1.79
N ALA A 22 -0.21 -6.93 2.12
CA ALA A 22 -1.17 -7.97 2.42
C ALA A 22 -2.61 -7.46 2.27
N GLY A 23 -3.54 -8.40 2.14
CA GLY A 23 -4.96 -8.12 2.20
C GLY A 23 -5.56 -8.56 3.53
N ILE A 24 -6.68 -7.97 3.88
CA ILE A 24 -7.44 -8.30 5.09
C ILE A 24 -8.07 -9.69 4.97
N ARG A 25 -8.43 -10.11 3.76
CA ARG A 25 -8.99 -11.42 3.48
C ARG A 25 -7.95 -12.36 2.90
N ASP A 26 -8.11 -13.65 3.15
CA ASP A 26 -7.19 -14.65 2.65
C ASP A 26 -7.53 -15.02 1.20
N PHE A 27 -6.83 -14.37 0.26
CA PHE A 27 -6.82 -14.70 -1.15
C PHE A 27 -5.46 -15.24 -1.60
N SER A 28 -4.70 -15.83 -0.68
CA SER A 28 -3.34 -16.28 -0.95
C SER A 28 -3.23 -17.39 -1.99
N ASP A 29 -4.33 -18.08 -2.29
CA ASP A 29 -4.41 -19.11 -3.33
C ASP A 29 -4.69 -18.52 -4.73
N GLN A 30 -4.96 -17.22 -4.83
CA GLN A 30 -5.27 -16.56 -6.10
C GLN A 30 -3.99 -16.12 -6.82
N PRO A 31 -3.98 -16.08 -8.16
CA PRO A 31 -2.84 -15.54 -8.91
C PRO A 31 -2.75 -14.01 -8.79
N PRO A 32 -1.55 -13.44 -8.96
CA PRO A 32 -1.40 -11.99 -9.04
C PRO A 32 -2.20 -11.40 -10.20
N LEU A 33 -2.70 -10.18 -10.03
CA LEU A 33 -3.46 -9.50 -11.08
C LEU A 33 -2.54 -8.97 -12.17
N ILE A 34 -2.87 -9.31 -13.42
CA ILE A 34 -2.13 -8.85 -14.60
C ILE A 34 -2.19 -7.32 -14.72
N GLU A 35 -3.33 -6.73 -14.42
CA GLU A 35 -3.56 -5.29 -14.48
C GLU A 35 -2.61 -4.52 -13.58
N THR A 36 -2.34 -5.04 -12.40
CA THR A 36 -1.37 -4.44 -11.47
C THR A 36 0.04 -4.47 -12.06
N SER A 37 0.46 -5.60 -12.61
CA SER A 37 1.77 -5.73 -13.24
C SER A 37 1.91 -4.83 -14.44
N SER A 38 0.91 -4.78 -15.30
CA SER A 38 0.90 -3.92 -16.49
C SER A 38 1.01 -2.44 -16.13
N THR A 39 0.30 -2.01 -15.10
CA THR A 39 0.34 -0.63 -14.64
C THR A 39 1.71 -0.29 -14.10
N CYS A 40 2.29 -1.15 -13.27
CA CYS A 40 3.64 -0.93 -12.75
C CYS A 40 4.66 -0.80 -13.88
N LEU A 41 4.59 -1.68 -14.89
CA LEU A 41 5.50 -1.63 -16.04
C LEU A 41 5.33 -0.35 -16.85
N HIS A 42 4.10 0.15 -16.98
CA HIS A 42 3.83 1.42 -17.65
C HIS A 42 4.61 2.60 -17.03
N TYR A 43 4.79 2.56 -15.71
CA TYR A 43 5.53 3.61 -14.97
C TYR A 43 6.97 3.20 -14.66
N ASN A 44 7.50 2.19 -15.36
CA ASN A 44 8.87 1.68 -15.14
C ASN A 44 9.15 1.25 -13.69
N THR A 45 8.11 0.77 -13.02
CA THR A 45 8.21 0.25 -11.65
C THR A 45 8.21 -1.28 -11.73
N PRO A 46 9.26 -1.97 -11.25
CA PRO A 46 9.26 -3.42 -11.25
C PRO A 46 8.09 -3.96 -10.44
N PRO A 47 7.20 -4.77 -11.05
CA PRO A 47 6.06 -5.32 -10.32
C PRO A 47 6.50 -6.33 -9.28
N PRO A 48 5.75 -6.48 -8.17
CA PRO A 48 6.07 -7.49 -7.17
C PRO A 48 5.87 -8.89 -7.75
N LYS A 49 6.81 -9.79 -7.47
CA LYS A 49 6.75 -11.19 -7.92
C LYS A 49 6.16 -12.09 -6.83
N VAL A 50 5.18 -11.58 -6.09
CA VAL A 50 4.63 -12.29 -4.94
C VAL A 50 3.16 -12.59 -5.16
N ARG A 51 2.72 -13.71 -4.60
CA ARG A 51 1.30 -14.04 -4.54
C ARG A 51 0.62 -13.09 -3.55
N PRO A 52 -0.73 -12.90 -3.66
CA PRO A 52 -1.46 -12.18 -2.64
C PRO A 52 -1.18 -12.80 -1.27
N THR A 53 -0.87 -11.95 -0.29
CA THR A 53 -0.57 -12.37 1.07
C THR A 53 -1.72 -11.98 1.99
N TRP A 54 -2.09 -12.87 2.89
CA TRP A 54 -3.07 -12.55 3.92
C TRP A 54 -2.36 -11.91 5.11
N VAL A 55 -2.95 -10.85 5.67
CA VAL A 55 -2.36 -10.12 6.79
C VAL A 55 -2.07 -11.01 8.00
N GLY A 56 -2.87 -12.05 8.21
CA GLY A 56 -2.65 -13.00 9.29
C GLY A 56 -1.35 -13.80 9.20
N GLU A 57 -0.70 -13.82 8.02
CA GLU A 57 0.58 -14.49 7.81
C GLU A 57 1.78 -13.61 8.16
N LEU A 58 1.57 -12.32 8.39
CA LEU A 58 2.64 -11.36 8.63
C LEU A 58 3.10 -11.33 10.09
N PRO A 59 4.36 -10.92 10.34
CA PRO A 59 4.86 -10.75 11.71
C PRO A 59 4.31 -9.45 12.32
N LEU A 60 3.04 -9.43 12.65
CA LEU A 60 2.28 -8.22 13.01
C LEU A 60 2.90 -7.43 14.16
N ARG A 61 3.49 -8.12 15.14
CA ARG A 61 4.10 -7.46 16.31
C ARG A 61 5.38 -6.70 15.97
N SER A 62 6.06 -7.11 14.90
CA SER A 62 7.30 -6.46 14.48
C SER A 62 7.09 -5.35 13.46
N ILE A 63 5.87 -5.14 13.01
CA ILE A 63 5.57 -4.09 12.04
C ILE A 63 5.29 -2.78 12.78
N ASP A 64 6.04 -1.75 12.45
CA ASP A 64 5.94 -0.46 13.12
C ASP A 64 4.77 0.38 12.61
N ARG A 65 4.44 0.25 11.34
CA ARG A 65 3.44 1.11 10.70
C ARG A 65 2.63 0.32 9.69
N PHE A 66 1.31 0.49 9.76
CA PHE A 66 0.35 -0.08 8.81
C PHE A 66 -0.28 1.06 8.02
N LEU A 67 -0.12 1.04 6.70
CA LEU A 67 -0.74 2.00 5.80
C LEU A 67 -1.88 1.30 5.06
N VAL A 68 -3.09 1.79 5.22
CA VAL A 68 -4.29 1.16 4.66
C VAL A 68 -4.96 2.08 3.64
N MET A 69 -5.69 1.47 2.72
CA MET A 69 -6.33 2.22 1.64
C MET A 69 -7.68 2.80 2.07
N GLU A 70 -8.44 2.06 2.87
CA GLU A 70 -9.77 2.44 3.30
C GLU A 70 -9.94 2.27 4.82
N GLN A 71 -10.88 3.01 5.39
CA GLN A 71 -11.17 2.96 6.82
C GLN A 71 -11.60 1.55 7.27
N VAL A 72 -12.31 0.82 6.41
CA VAL A 72 -12.72 -0.56 6.73
C VAL A 72 -11.53 -1.46 6.98
N HIS A 73 -10.39 -1.20 6.32
CA HIS A 73 -9.15 -1.97 6.55
C HIS A 73 -8.55 -1.65 7.92
N ALA A 74 -8.58 -0.37 8.32
CA ALA A 74 -8.11 0.05 9.63
C ALA A 74 -8.97 -0.59 10.73
N ASP A 75 -10.28 -0.56 10.56
CA ASP A 75 -11.22 -1.15 11.52
C ASP A 75 -10.99 -2.64 11.68
N ALA A 76 -10.75 -3.35 10.58
CA ALA A 76 -10.46 -4.78 10.61
C ALA A 76 -9.14 -5.10 11.32
N LEU A 77 -8.10 -4.29 11.09
CA LEU A 77 -6.80 -4.47 11.76
C LEU A 77 -6.95 -4.31 13.29
N GLU A 78 -7.73 -3.34 13.73
CA GLU A 78 -7.98 -3.15 15.15
C GLU A 78 -8.82 -4.28 15.75
N SER A 79 -9.97 -4.57 15.13
CA SER A 79 -10.97 -5.48 15.72
C SER A 79 -10.61 -6.95 15.55
N GLU A 80 -10.04 -7.35 14.42
CA GLU A 80 -9.75 -8.75 14.12
C GLU A 80 -8.32 -9.15 14.45
N PHE A 81 -7.37 -8.23 14.35
CA PHE A 81 -5.96 -8.52 14.52
C PHE A 81 -5.32 -7.82 15.73
N GLY A 82 -6.09 -7.01 16.45
CA GLY A 82 -5.61 -6.38 17.68
C GLY A 82 -4.49 -5.36 17.48
N ILE A 83 -4.40 -4.75 16.31
CA ILE A 83 -3.37 -3.76 16.02
C ILE A 83 -3.75 -2.42 16.69
N PRO A 84 -2.85 -1.80 17.47
CA PRO A 84 -3.15 -0.50 18.07
C PRO A 84 -3.37 0.59 17.02
N ALA A 85 -4.34 1.45 17.25
CA ALA A 85 -4.73 2.52 16.33
C ALA A 85 -3.56 3.46 15.99
N ASP A 86 -2.64 3.68 16.92
CA ASP A 86 -1.48 4.54 16.72
C ASP A 86 -0.45 3.99 15.72
N ARG A 87 -0.59 2.72 15.35
CA ARG A 87 0.25 2.10 14.30
C ARG A 87 -0.41 2.09 12.95
N ILE A 88 -1.67 2.51 12.85
CA ILE A 88 -2.47 2.44 11.62
C ILE A 88 -2.73 3.85 11.11
N SER A 89 -2.52 4.05 9.81
CA SER A 89 -2.85 5.32 9.13
C SER A 89 -3.46 5.02 7.77
N LEU A 90 -4.41 5.84 7.36
CA LEU A 90 -4.84 5.82 5.96
C LEU A 90 -3.69 6.33 5.09
N LEU A 91 -3.39 5.63 4.02
CA LEU A 91 -2.37 6.09 3.08
C LEU A 91 -2.77 7.46 2.50
N GLY A 92 -4.05 7.69 2.27
CA GLY A 92 -4.58 8.96 1.78
C GLY A 92 -4.41 10.15 2.72
N GLU A 93 -4.05 9.93 3.98
CA GLU A 93 -3.68 11.02 4.91
C GLU A 93 -2.47 11.81 4.42
N PHE A 94 -1.65 11.19 3.59
CA PHE A 94 -0.40 11.78 3.08
C PHE A 94 -0.53 12.35 1.68
N ASP A 95 -1.78 12.39 1.14
CA ASP A 95 -2.04 13.05 -0.13
C ASP A 95 -1.83 14.56 0.04
N PRO A 96 -0.94 15.18 -0.74
CA PRO A 96 -0.69 16.62 -0.62
C PRO A 96 -1.87 17.49 -1.03
N LYS A 97 -2.80 16.93 -1.81
CA LYS A 97 -3.96 17.67 -2.34
C LYS A 97 -5.25 17.44 -1.56
N HIS A 98 -5.47 16.20 -1.10
CA HIS A 98 -6.74 15.77 -0.51
C HIS A 98 -6.50 14.89 0.71
N ARG A 99 -6.00 15.46 1.80
CA ARG A 99 -5.68 14.72 3.04
C ARG A 99 -6.90 13.96 3.56
N GLY A 100 -6.67 12.70 3.94
CA GLY A 100 -7.70 11.85 4.50
C GLY A 100 -8.58 11.16 3.47
N ILE A 101 -8.23 11.23 2.18
CA ILE A 101 -8.96 10.54 1.13
C ILE A 101 -8.79 9.02 1.29
N GLU A 102 -9.87 8.28 1.05
CA GLU A 102 -9.78 6.83 0.89
C GLU A 102 -9.36 6.51 -0.54
N ILE A 103 -8.56 5.45 -0.71
CA ILE A 103 -8.09 5.01 -2.02
C ILE A 103 -8.88 3.77 -2.41
N ASP A 104 -9.72 3.90 -3.43
CA ASP A 104 -10.55 2.80 -3.92
C ASP A 104 -9.70 1.72 -4.58
N ASP A 105 -10.13 0.46 -4.41
CA ASP A 105 -9.51 -0.67 -5.09
C ASP A 105 -9.89 -0.65 -6.57
N PRO A 106 -8.92 -0.54 -7.50
CA PRO A 106 -9.23 -0.52 -8.93
C PRO A 106 -9.67 -1.88 -9.48
N PHE A 107 -9.64 -2.94 -8.67
CA PHE A 107 -10.02 -4.29 -9.08
C PHE A 107 -11.43 -4.36 -9.70
N PHE A 108 -12.35 -3.52 -9.24
CA PHE A 108 -13.72 -3.49 -9.75
C PHE A 108 -13.87 -2.71 -11.05
N SER A 109 -12.78 -2.17 -11.59
CA SER A 109 -12.76 -1.48 -12.87
C SER A 109 -11.88 -2.24 -13.84
N TYR A 110 -12.33 -2.37 -15.09
CA TYR A 110 -11.54 -2.99 -16.15
C TYR A 110 -10.79 -1.95 -16.99
N SER A 111 -10.74 -0.70 -16.53
CA SER A 111 -10.13 0.41 -17.25
C SER A 111 -8.67 0.57 -16.88
N GLU A 112 -7.78 0.54 -17.89
CA GLU A 112 -6.36 0.86 -17.70
C GLU A 112 -6.17 2.25 -17.10
N GLN A 113 -7.02 3.19 -17.50
CA GLN A 113 -6.96 4.56 -16.98
C GLN A 113 -7.24 4.61 -15.48
N THR A 114 -8.16 3.81 -14.98
CA THR A 114 -8.48 3.73 -13.55
C THR A 114 -7.29 3.19 -12.77
N TYR A 115 -6.63 2.16 -13.28
CA TYR A 115 -5.42 1.61 -12.67
C TYR A 115 -4.27 2.63 -12.66
N ARG A 116 -4.10 3.39 -13.73
CA ARG A 116 -3.08 4.45 -13.81
C ARG A 116 -3.35 5.58 -12.83
N LYS A 117 -4.60 6.01 -12.71
CA LYS A 117 -4.99 7.03 -11.73
C LYS A 117 -4.74 6.54 -10.29
N SER A 118 -5.06 5.29 -10.01
CA SER A 118 -4.77 4.69 -8.71
C SER A 118 -3.28 4.65 -8.44
N TYR A 119 -2.47 4.27 -9.43
CA TYR A 119 -1.02 4.27 -9.30
C TYR A 119 -0.49 5.66 -8.94
N GLU A 120 -0.90 6.69 -9.67
CA GLU A 120 -0.44 8.06 -9.44
C GLU A 120 -0.84 8.57 -8.06
N LEU A 121 -2.07 8.31 -7.63
CA LEU A 121 -2.55 8.68 -6.31
C LEU A 121 -1.75 7.99 -5.21
N ILE A 122 -1.56 6.68 -5.33
CA ILE A 122 -0.79 5.88 -4.36
C ILE A 122 0.66 6.40 -4.32
N ARG A 123 1.27 6.66 -5.47
CA ARG A 123 2.62 7.20 -5.55
C ARG A 123 2.75 8.53 -4.80
N ASP A 124 1.82 9.45 -5.04
CA ASP A 124 1.84 10.77 -4.40
C ASP A 124 1.69 10.65 -2.88
N CYS A 125 0.82 9.76 -2.42
CA CYS A 125 0.65 9.49 -1.00
C CYS A 125 1.90 8.85 -0.37
N ILE A 126 2.53 7.91 -1.06
CA ILE A 126 3.76 7.26 -0.59
C ILE A 126 4.90 8.28 -0.47
N ILE A 127 5.05 9.13 -1.46
CA ILE A 127 6.06 10.20 -1.42
C ILE A 127 5.78 11.13 -0.23
N GLY A 128 4.52 11.54 -0.04
CA GLY A 128 4.13 12.35 1.10
C GLY A 128 4.43 11.68 2.44
N TYR A 129 4.14 10.39 2.54
CA TYR A 129 4.45 9.61 3.74
C TYR A 129 5.96 9.58 4.03
N LEU A 130 6.77 9.28 3.02
CA LEU A 130 8.22 9.22 3.19
C LEU A 130 8.83 10.58 3.52
N ASP A 131 8.31 11.66 2.95
CA ASP A 131 8.75 13.02 3.28
C ASP A 131 8.46 13.33 4.75
N THR A 132 7.29 12.96 5.25
CA THR A 132 6.92 13.12 6.65
C THR A 132 7.83 12.30 7.57
N ALA A 133 8.11 11.06 7.19
CA ALA A 133 9.00 10.19 7.97
C ALA A 133 10.43 10.74 8.02
N ASP A 134 10.92 11.34 6.93
CA ASP A 134 12.24 11.96 6.89
C ASP A 134 12.32 13.17 7.84
N GLU A 135 11.27 13.95 7.94
CA GLU A 135 11.19 15.10 8.85
C GLU A 135 11.24 14.69 10.33
N LEU A 136 10.85 13.45 10.64
CA LEU A 136 10.84 12.93 12.01
C LEU A 136 12.17 12.32 12.46
N ARG A 137 13.16 12.28 11.58
CA ARG A 137 14.49 11.71 11.87
C ARG A 137 15.49 12.72 12.44
#